data_6270c23a0ed1baa8a73ba9feb4ca7afa
#
_entry.id   6270c23a0ed1baa8a73ba9feb4ca7afa
#
_cell.length_a   1.000
_cell.length_b   1.000
_cell.length_c   1.000
_cell.angle_alpha   90.00
_cell.angle_beta   90.00
_cell.angle_gamma   90.00
#
_symmetry.space_group_name_H-M   'P 1'
#
loop_
_entity.id
_entity.type
_entity.pdbx_description
1 polymer ?
#
loop_
_entity_poly.entity_id
_entity_poly.type
_entity_poly.pdbx_seq_one_letter_code
_entity_poly.pdbx_strand_id
1 'polypeptide(L)'
;MEKPYIVGVGGANLDICGRAGGQILERDSNIGSIHLSSGGVCRNICENAVRMGADVKLISAVGADANGEILLQRCKAVGLDTDCVFKLQGYRTGAYLSVHGPDGDMVNAINDMDIMQALTPELLARCDRVLRDAAVIAVDANLPPETLRWLCVSYGADKPIFADTVSCAKAPRLLPVLPYLHTIKPNLMEAQLLSGGESPEDCAAALLEKGARNVCISAGSRGVYYRNREEGFWVHPYPLEDVANATGAGDSLMGGLLAGFAAGMPVRERVRFAVTASVLTIQSADTIRRDLSRQLILDSEKECILP
;
A
#
# COMPACT_ATOMS: atom_id res chain seq x y z
N MET A 1 -2.93 -13.18 26.24
CA MET A 1 -3.31 -13.22 24.82
C MET A 1 -2.27 -12.40 24.06
N GLU A 2 -1.70 -12.95 23.01
CA GLU A 2 -0.83 -12.17 22.11
C GLU A 2 -1.64 -11.00 21.54
N LYS A 3 -0.97 -9.87 21.32
CA LYS A 3 -1.63 -8.70 20.71
C LYS A 3 -2.06 -9.04 19.28
N PRO A 4 -3.21 -8.53 18.82
CA PRO A 4 -3.63 -8.72 17.44
C PRO A 4 -2.60 -8.06 16.48
N TYR A 5 -2.20 -8.80 15.44
CA TYR A 5 -1.25 -8.28 14.47
C TYR A 5 -1.80 -8.29 13.04
N ILE A 6 -1.24 -7.44 12.22
CA ILE A 6 -1.52 -7.33 10.79
C ILE A 6 -0.50 -8.19 10.04
N VAL A 7 -0.93 -8.88 8.98
CA VAL A 7 -0.01 -9.53 8.03
C VAL A 7 -0.13 -8.84 6.68
N GLY A 8 0.96 -8.27 6.20
CA GLY A 8 1.07 -7.81 4.81
C GLY A 8 1.67 -8.89 3.93
N VAL A 9 1.06 -9.16 2.79
CA VAL A 9 1.55 -10.11 1.77
C VAL A 9 1.65 -9.39 0.43
N GLY A 10 2.86 -9.17 -0.08
CA GLY A 10 3.01 -8.43 -1.34
C GLY A 10 4.39 -7.85 -1.58
N GLY A 11 4.43 -6.78 -2.37
CA GLY A 11 5.65 -6.19 -2.90
C GLY A 11 6.52 -5.48 -1.87
N ALA A 12 7.82 -5.78 -1.96
CA ALA A 12 8.90 -5.07 -1.29
C ALA A 12 10.08 -4.90 -2.26
N ASN A 13 10.58 -3.70 -2.43
CA ASN A 13 11.65 -3.38 -3.37
C ASN A 13 12.50 -2.20 -2.89
N LEU A 14 13.58 -1.92 -3.58
CA LEU A 14 14.29 -0.65 -3.48
C LEU A 14 13.90 0.30 -4.61
N ASP A 15 13.65 1.55 -4.25
CA ASP A 15 13.49 2.64 -5.21
C ASP A 15 14.83 3.36 -5.35
N ILE A 16 15.32 3.45 -6.60
CA ILE A 16 16.56 4.10 -6.99
C ILE A 16 16.18 5.31 -7.85
N CYS A 17 16.32 6.51 -7.30
CA CYS A 17 15.98 7.75 -7.97
C CYS A 17 17.27 8.49 -8.36
N GLY A 18 17.53 8.61 -9.65
CA GLY A 18 18.58 9.49 -10.20
C GLY A 18 17.97 10.83 -10.59
N ARG A 19 18.53 11.95 -10.10
CA ARG A 19 18.14 13.30 -10.50
C ARG A 19 19.30 14.01 -11.18
N ALA A 20 19.09 14.43 -12.43
CA ALA A 20 20.10 15.19 -13.17
C ALA A 20 20.26 16.60 -12.57
N GLY A 21 21.51 17.07 -12.47
CA GLY A 21 21.84 18.42 -12.00
C GLY A 21 21.63 19.52 -13.03
N GLY A 22 21.37 19.15 -14.29
CA GLY A 22 21.15 20.06 -15.42
C GLY A 22 20.31 19.36 -16.50
N GLN A 23 20.21 20.01 -17.69
CA GLN A 23 19.50 19.41 -18.81
C GLN A 23 20.08 18.04 -19.16
N ILE A 24 19.20 17.04 -19.29
CA ILE A 24 19.59 15.67 -19.63
C ILE A 24 20.11 15.64 -21.09
N LEU A 25 21.31 15.12 -21.23
CA LEU A 25 21.91 14.80 -22.51
C LEU A 25 21.64 13.32 -22.80
N GLU A 26 20.91 13.07 -23.89
CA GLU A 26 20.61 11.70 -24.32
C GLU A 26 21.91 10.97 -24.73
N ARG A 27 21.99 9.69 -24.38
CA ARG A 27 23.10 8.79 -24.71
C ARG A 27 24.45 9.23 -24.11
N ASP A 28 24.41 10.03 -23.04
CA ASP A 28 25.63 10.50 -22.36
C ASP A 28 25.47 10.31 -20.83
N SER A 29 26.60 10.45 -20.12
CA SER A 29 26.66 10.45 -18.67
C SER A 29 26.28 11.82 -18.12
N ASN A 30 25.16 11.88 -17.38
CA ASN A 30 24.66 13.10 -16.77
C ASN A 30 25.12 13.22 -15.31
N ILE A 31 25.72 14.35 -14.96
CA ILE A 31 26.11 14.63 -13.57
C ILE A 31 24.82 14.89 -12.76
N GLY A 32 24.73 14.27 -11.59
CA GLY A 32 23.53 14.41 -10.74
C GLY A 32 23.69 13.75 -9.39
N SER A 33 22.57 13.47 -8.75
CA SER A 33 22.51 12.77 -7.47
C SER A 33 21.70 11.47 -7.59
N ILE A 34 22.03 10.47 -6.76
CA ILE A 34 21.29 9.22 -6.65
C ILE A 34 20.79 9.08 -5.22
N HIS A 35 19.51 8.79 -5.09
CA HIS A 35 18.86 8.54 -3.82
C HIS A 35 18.26 7.12 -3.80
N LEU A 36 18.49 6.38 -2.70
CA LEU A 36 17.93 5.06 -2.48
C LEU A 36 16.91 5.12 -1.33
N SER A 37 15.70 4.67 -1.61
CA SER A 37 14.65 4.49 -0.60
C SER A 37 14.09 3.08 -0.63
N SER A 38 13.43 2.70 0.46
CA SER A 38 12.68 1.44 0.51
C SER A 38 11.33 1.67 -0.16
N GLY A 39 10.96 0.79 -1.09
CA GLY A 39 9.72 0.82 -1.84
C GLY A 39 8.90 -0.46 -1.67
N GLY A 40 7.89 -0.61 -2.53
CA GLY A 40 6.93 -1.69 -2.52
C GLY A 40 5.65 -1.33 -1.77
N VAL A 41 4.52 -1.39 -2.48
CA VAL A 41 3.22 -0.95 -1.94
C VAL A 41 2.88 -1.67 -0.64
N CYS A 42 2.94 -3.01 -0.62
CA CYS A 42 2.64 -3.76 0.61
C CYS A 42 3.60 -3.42 1.74
N ARG A 43 4.92 -3.32 1.48
CA ARG A 43 5.91 -2.94 2.48
C ARG A 43 5.65 -1.51 3.01
N ASN A 44 5.32 -0.56 2.13
CA ASN A 44 4.98 0.81 2.52
C ASN A 44 3.73 0.85 3.42
N ILE A 45 2.69 0.10 3.06
CA ILE A 45 1.46 -0.06 3.86
C ILE A 45 1.81 -0.59 5.25
N CYS A 46 2.64 -1.65 5.31
CA CYS A 46 3.09 -2.25 6.57
C CYS A 46 3.88 -1.27 7.44
N GLU A 47 4.83 -0.54 6.87
CA GLU A 47 5.61 0.47 7.61
C GLU A 47 4.72 1.59 8.14
N ASN A 48 3.78 2.10 7.35
CA ASN A 48 2.82 3.09 7.81
C ASN A 48 1.99 2.56 8.99
N ALA A 49 1.49 1.32 8.92
CA ALA A 49 0.74 0.71 10.02
C ALA A 49 1.59 0.54 11.29
N VAL A 50 2.87 0.15 11.17
CA VAL A 50 3.81 0.10 12.31
C VAL A 50 3.97 1.47 12.95
N ARG A 51 4.19 2.53 12.15
CA ARG A 51 4.32 3.91 12.64
C ARG A 51 3.07 4.39 13.37
N MET A 52 1.90 3.88 12.98
CA MET A 52 0.61 4.14 13.65
C MET A 52 0.37 3.25 14.88
N GLY A 53 1.38 2.45 15.30
CA GLY A 53 1.37 1.67 16.53
C GLY A 53 0.78 0.27 16.42
N ALA A 54 0.58 -0.25 15.21
CA ALA A 54 0.16 -1.63 14.99
C ALA A 54 1.36 -2.60 15.02
N ASP A 55 1.14 -3.82 15.50
CA ASP A 55 2.07 -4.94 15.32
C ASP A 55 1.87 -5.51 13.91
N VAL A 56 2.93 -5.57 13.10
CA VAL A 56 2.84 -5.95 11.68
C VAL A 56 3.93 -6.95 11.29
N LYS A 57 3.53 -7.98 10.55
CA LYS A 57 4.43 -8.96 9.93
C LYS A 57 4.34 -8.84 8.41
N LEU A 58 5.51 -8.85 7.75
CA LEU A 58 5.59 -8.80 6.29
C LEU A 58 5.92 -10.19 5.73
N ILE A 59 5.10 -10.67 4.80
CA ILE A 59 5.38 -11.82 3.93
C ILE A 59 5.70 -11.26 2.55
N SER A 60 6.95 -11.43 2.11
CA SER A 60 7.43 -10.95 0.82
C SER A 60 8.63 -11.79 0.38
N ALA A 61 9.27 -11.42 -0.72
CA ALA A 61 10.50 -12.00 -1.16
C ALA A 61 11.55 -10.95 -1.51
N VAL A 62 12.80 -11.24 -1.15
CA VAL A 62 13.98 -10.48 -1.54
C VAL A 62 15.02 -11.42 -2.11
N GLY A 63 15.89 -10.94 -2.98
CA GLY A 63 17.05 -11.68 -3.43
C GLY A 63 18.04 -11.92 -2.28
N ALA A 64 18.84 -12.95 -2.40
CA ALA A 64 19.99 -13.18 -1.51
C ALA A 64 21.15 -12.26 -1.94
N ASP A 65 20.91 -10.95 -2.00
CA ASP A 65 21.83 -9.92 -2.48
C ASP A 65 21.92 -8.74 -1.48
N ALA A 66 22.85 -7.80 -1.75
CA ALA A 66 23.06 -6.63 -0.89
C ALA A 66 21.82 -5.74 -0.78
N ASN A 67 21.03 -5.63 -1.84
CA ASN A 67 19.80 -4.84 -1.85
C ASN A 67 18.74 -5.43 -0.92
N GLY A 68 18.61 -6.75 -0.90
CA GLY A 68 17.73 -7.48 0.03
C GLY A 68 18.14 -7.26 1.48
N GLU A 69 19.43 -7.33 1.79
CA GLU A 69 19.94 -7.07 3.14
C GLU A 69 19.64 -5.62 3.60
N ILE A 70 19.89 -4.63 2.73
CA ILE A 70 19.60 -3.22 3.01
C ILE A 70 18.10 -3.03 3.30
N LEU A 71 17.24 -3.59 2.45
CA LEU A 71 15.79 -3.48 2.60
C LEU A 71 15.30 -4.08 3.92
N LEU A 72 15.77 -5.30 4.26
CA LEU A 72 15.40 -5.98 5.50
C LEU A 72 15.91 -5.25 6.75
N GLN A 73 17.13 -4.71 6.72
CA GLN A 73 17.66 -3.89 7.81
C GLN A 73 16.81 -2.64 8.04
N ARG A 74 16.38 -1.95 6.97
CA ARG A 74 15.52 -0.77 7.07
C ARG A 74 14.14 -1.12 7.64
N CYS A 75 13.54 -2.24 7.20
CA CYS A 75 12.27 -2.73 7.75
C CYS A 75 12.37 -3.02 9.25
N LYS A 76 13.42 -3.71 9.68
CA LYS A 76 13.66 -4.01 11.10
C LYS A 76 13.89 -2.75 11.94
N ALA A 77 14.59 -1.76 11.38
CA ALA A 77 14.87 -0.50 12.08
C ALA A 77 13.59 0.30 12.43
N VAL A 78 12.51 0.12 11.69
CA VAL A 78 11.21 0.75 11.99
C VAL A 78 10.26 -0.16 12.78
N GLY A 79 10.71 -1.36 13.17
CA GLY A 79 9.91 -2.31 13.95
C GLY A 79 9.00 -3.22 13.13
N LEU A 80 9.17 -3.29 11.80
CA LEU A 80 8.44 -4.20 10.94
C LEU A 80 9.05 -5.62 11.05
N ASP A 81 8.25 -6.60 11.46
CA ASP A 81 8.67 -8.00 11.53
C ASP A 81 8.81 -8.58 10.12
N THR A 82 10.00 -9.06 9.82
CA THR A 82 10.40 -9.61 8.51
C THR A 82 10.79 -11.09 8.56
N ASP A 83 10.44 -11.81 9.63
CA ASP A 83 10.80 -13.21 9.80
C ASP A 83 10.17 -14.13 8.72
N CYS A 84 9.08 -13.67 8.11
CA CYS A 84 8.41 -14.34 6.99
C CYS A 84 8.80 -13.75 5.61
N VAL A 85 9.86 -12.95 5.51
CA VAL A 85 10.38 -12.51 4.21
C VAL A 85 11.39 -13.56 3.70
N PHE A 86 11.12 -14.11 2.53
CA PHE A 86 11.93 -15.16 1.91
C PHE A 86 13.13 -14.55 1.20
N LYS A 87 14.35 -15.00 1.58
CA LYS A 87 15.59 -14.69 0.86
C LYS A 87 15.80 -15.76 -0.20
N LEU A 88 15.69 -15.40 -1.47
CA LEU A 88 15.70 -16.35 -2.59
C LEU A 88 17.03 -16.31 -3.34
N GLN A 89 17.71 -17.46 -3.41
CA GLN A 89 18.89 -17.64 -4.24
C GLN A 89 18.51 -17.63 -5.73
N GLY A 90 19.34 -16.99 -6.56
CA GLY A 90 19.11 -16.92 -8.00
C GLY A 90 18.12 -15.82 -8.44
N TYR A 91 17.50 -15.11 -7.51
CA TYR A 91 16.68 -13.93 -7.76
C TYR A 91 17.41 -12.67 -7.34
N ARG A 92 17.11 -11.56 -8.02
CA ARG A 92 17.49 -10.23 -7.56
C ARG A 92 16.35 -9.62 -6.74
N THR A 93 16.73 -8.83 -5.73
CA THR A 93 15.74 -8.01 -5.00
C THR A 93 15.04 -7.06 -5.95
N GLY A 94 13.72 -6.97 -5.86
CA GLY A 94 12.92 -6.06 -6.67
C GLY A 94 13.45 -4.63 -6.60
N ALA A 95 13.46 -3.92 -7.73
CA ALA A 95 13.92 -2.55 -7.82
C ALA A 95 13.05 -1.72 -8.76
N TYR A 96 12.85 -0.46 -8.41
CA TYR A 96 12.27 0.56 -9.27
C TYR A 96 13.32 1.65 -9.49
N LEU A 97 13.82 1.73 -10.72
CA LEU A 97 14.79 2.75 -11.13
C LEU A 97 14.06 3.88 -11.85
N SER A 98 14.18 5.12 -11.38
CA SER A 98 13.64 6.29 -12.04
C SER A 98 14.74 7.33 -12.32
N VAL A 99 14.61 8.02 -13.45
CA VAL A 99 15.46 9.13 -13.84
C VAL A 99 14.62 10.38 -13.94
N HIS A 100 15.05 11.44 -13.27
CA HIS A 100 14.36 12.73 -13.20
C HIS A 100 15.21 13.85 -13.77
N GLY A 101 14.55 14.81 -14.40
CA GLY A 101 15.14 16.08 -14.80
C GLY A 101 15.52 16.98 -13.61
N PRO A 102 16.17 18.12 -13.89
CA PRO A 102 16.53 19.10 -12.86
C PRO A 102 15.31 19.73 -12.18
N ASP A 103 14.18 19.80 -12.88
CA ASP A 103 12.86 20.22 -12.39
C ASP A 103 12.20 19.22 -11.43
N GLY A 104 12.68 17.98 -11.43
CA GLY A 104 12.13 16.87 -10.66
C GLY A 104 11.12 16.02 -11.42
N ASP A 105 10.79 16.36 -12.66
CA ASP A 105 9.90 15.55 -13.48
C ASP A 105 10.56 14.25 -13.92
N MET A 106 9.80 13.18 -13.88
CA MET A 106 10.28 11.85 -14.28
C MET A 106 10.39 11.76 -15.80
N VAL A 107 11.59 11.46 -16.27
CA VAL A 107 11.90 11.28 -17.70
C VAL A 107 11.70 9.82 -18.12
N ASN A 108 12.14 8.88 -17.28
CA ASN A 108 12.04 7.46 -17.56
C ASN A 108 12.07 6.63 -16.28
N ALA A 109 11.54 5.38 -16.33
CA ALA A 109 11.65 4.45 -15.23
C ALA A 109 11.68 3.00 -15.73
N ILE A 110 12.32 2.13 -14.93
CA ILE A 110 12.36 0.68 -15.13
C ILE A 110 11.89 0.03 -13.84
N ASN A 111 10.93 -0.89 -13.96
CA ASN A 111 10.38 -1.65 -12.84
C ASN A 111 10.80 -3.12 -13.00
N ASP A 112 11.69 -3.59 -12.14
CA ASP A 112 12.08 -5.00 -12.04
C ASP A 112 11.47 -5.61 -10.75
N MET A 113 10.36 -6.31 -10.90
CA MET A 113 9.64 -6.98 -9.83
C MET A 113 9.44 -8.48 -10.11
N ASP A 114 10.31 -9.08 -10.92
CA ASP A 114 10.20 -10.49 -11.32
C ASP A 114 10.22 -11.45 -10.14
N ILE A 115 10.93 -11.09 -9.07
CA ILE A 115 10.97 -11.88 -7.82
C ILE A 115 9.57 -12.13 -7.24
N MET A 116 8.59 -11.28 -7.52
CA MET A 116 7.22 -11.47 -7.04
C MET A 116 6.57 -12.74 -7.62
N GLN A 117 7.04 -13.23 -8.78
CA GLN A 117 6.56 -14.49 -9.35
C GLN A 117 6.95 -15.71 -8.50
N ALA A 118 7.97 -15.57 -7.66
CA ALA A 118 8.39 -16.64 -6.75
C ALA A 118 7.50 -16.75 -5.49
N LEU A 119 6.65 -15.77 -5.21
CA LEU A 119 5.67 -15.85 -4.12
C LEU A 119 4.49 -16.74 -4.55
N THR A 120 4.74 -18.03 -4.66
CA THR A 120 3.74 -19.05 -5.03
C THR A 120 2.88 -19.46 -3.82
N PRO A 121 1.72 -20.10 -4.04
CA PRO A 121 0.90 -20.68 -2.97
C PRO A 121 1.70 -21.63 -2.04
N GLU A 122 2.59 -22.46 -2.61
CA GLU A 122 3.41 -23.42 -1.86
C GLU A 122 4.41 -22.70 -0.94
N LEU A 123 4.99 -21.59 -1.40
CA LEU A 123 5.89 -20.80 -0.59
C LEU A 123 5.14 -20.10 0.54
N LEU A 124 3.98 -19.51 0.25
CA LEU A 124 3.14 -18.83 1.27
C LEU A 124 2.57 -19.81 2.30
N ALA A 125 2.28 -21.05 1.92
CA ALA A 125 1.80 -22.08 2.84
C ALA A 125 2.78 -22.34 4.00
N ARG A 126 4.07 -22.02 3.84
CA ARG A 126 5.05 -22.09 4.93
C ARG A 126 4.79 -21.08 6.06
N CYS A 127 3.98 -20.03 5.78
CA CYS A 127 3.54 -19.02 6.73
C CYS A 127 2.08 -19.24 7.20
N ASP A 128 1.49 -20.43 6.99
CA ASP A 128 0.08 -20.72 7.26
C ASP A 128 -0.33 -20.32 8.67
N ARG A 129 0.46 -20.66 9.69
CA ARG A 129 0.16 -20.27 11.09
C ARG A 129 0.10 -18.75 11.25
N VAL A 130 1.05 -18.02 10.66
CA VAL A 130 1.10 -16.56 10.74
C VAL A 130 -0.13 -15.93 10.07
N LEU A 131 -0.59 -16.49 8.94
CA LEU A 131 -1.80 -16.04 8.24
C LEU A 131 -3.07 -16.36 9.03
N ARG A 132 -3.18 -17.55 9.65
CA ARG A 132 -4.34 -17.95 10.45
C ARG A 132 -4.49 -17.18 11.74
N ASP A 133 -3.38 -16.83 12.39
CA ASP A 133 -3.40 -16.12 13.67
C ASP A 133 -3.53 -14.58 13.48
N ALA A 134 -3.42 -14.06 12.24
CA ALA A 134 -3.56 -12.64 11.92
C ALA A 134 -4.95 -12.09 12.29
N ALA A 135 -5.01 -10.87 12.79
CA ALA A 135 -6.26 -10.13 12.96
C ALA A 135 -6.82 -9.65 11.63
N VAL A 136 -5.95 -9.31 10.69
CA VAL A 136 -6.28 -8.84 9.33
C VAL A 136 -5.10 -9.12 8.39
N ILE A 137 -5.41 -9.44 7.13
CA ILE A 137 -4.43 -9.64 6.08
C ILE A 137 -4.53 -8.49 5.08
N ALA A 138 -3.41 -7.89 4.74
CA ALA A 138 -3.28 -6.93 3.66
C ALA A 138 -2.60 -7.58 2.46
N VAL A 139 -3.13 -7.37 1.26
CA VAL A 139 -2.52 -7.84 0.00
C VAL A 139 -2.38 -6.68 -0.98
N ASP A 140 -1.40 -6.77 -1.87
CA ASP A 140 -1.33 -5.86 -3.02
C ASP A 140 -1.38 -6.63 -4.35
N ALA A 141 -1.77 -5.95 -5.41
CA ALA A 141 -1.88 -6.55 -6.74
C ALA A 141 -0.52 -6.82 -7.42
N ASN A 142 0.61 -6.73 -6.70
CA ASN A 142 1.91 -7.23 -7.18
C ASN A 142 1.98 -8.75 -7.15
N LEU A 143 1.22 -9.40 -6.27
CA LEU A 143 1.16 -10.85 -6.20
C LEU A 143 0.71 -11.48 -7.51
N PRO A 144 1.23 -12.68 -7.86
CA PRO A 144 0.71 -13.46 -8.98
C PRO A 144 -0.80 -13.73 -8.81
N PRO A 145 -1.58 -13.74 -9.91
CA PRO A 145 -3.03 -13.97 -9.83
C PRO A 145 -3.42 -15.28 -9.13
N GLU A 146 -2.66 -16.34 -9.35
CA GLU A 146 -2.89 -17.64 -8.69
C GLU A 146 -2.67 -17.58 -7.19
N THR A 147 -1.65 -16.83 -6.75
CA THR A 147 -1.33 -16.64 -5.33
C THR A 147 -2.38 -15.76 -4.64
N LEU A 148 -2.82 -14.69 -5.29
CA LEU A 148 -3.95 -13.87 -4.82
C LEU A 148 -5.19 -14.73 -4.64
N ARG A 149 -5.52 -15.55 -5.64
CA ARG A 149 -6.69 -16.42 -5.57
C ARG A 149 -6.58 -17.44 -4.44
N TRP A 150 -5.44 -18.14 -4.36
CA TRP A 150 -5.19 -19.12 -3.30
C TRP A 150 -5.34 -18.49 -1.91
N LEU A 151 -4.70 -17.35 -1.67
CA LEU A 151 -4.73 -16.65 -0.39
C LEU A 151 -6.16 -16.21 -0.05
N CYS A 152 -6.85 -15.57 -0.98
CA CYS A 152 -8.21 -15.07 -0.74
C CYS A 152 -9.22 -16.21 -0.50
N VAL A 153 -9.12 -17.30 -1.24
CA VAL A 153 -9.98 -18.47 -1.06
C VAL A 153 -9.70 -19.19 0.25
N SER A 154 -8.41 -19.35 0.60
CA SER A 154 -8.00 -20.10 1.80
C SER A 154 -8.31 -19.38 3.12
N TYR A 155 -8.29 -18.04 3.12
CA TYR A 155 -8.38 -17.25 4.36
C TYR A 155 -9.55 -16.27 4.38
N GLY A 156 -10.10 -15.85 3.23
CA GLY A 156 -11.09 -14.76 3.15
C GLY A 156 -12.45 -15.07 3.80
N ALA A 157 -12.76 -16.34 4.10
CA ALA A 157 -13.94 -16.71 4.87
C ALA A 157 -13.78 -16.34 6.36
N ASP A 158 -12.59 -16.56 6.90
CA ASP A 158 -12.31 -16.46 8.34
C ASP A 158 -11.55 -15.19 8.72
N LYS A 159 -10.84 -14.58 7.75
CA LYS A 159 -9.98 -13.42 7.96
C LYS A 159 -10.42 -12.24 7.10
N PRO A 160 -10.48 -11.03 7.66
CA PRO A 160 -10.63 -9.82 6.86
C PRO A 160 -9.41 -9.62 5.95
N ILE A 161 -9.63 -9.55 4.63
CA ILE A 161 -8.57 -9.28 3.65
C ILE A 161 -8.77 -7.90 3.06
N PHE A 162 -7.77 -7.05 3.19
CA PHE A 162 -7.69 -5.71 2.60
C PHE A 162 -6.78 -5.74 1.38
N ALA A 163 -7.24 -5.22 0.25
CA ALA A 163 -6.49 -5.28 -1.00
C ALA A 163 -6.20 -3.89 -1.57
N ASP A 164 -4.93 -3.65 -1.91
CA ASP A 164 -4.48 -2.49 -2.67
C ASP A 164 -4.32 -2.84 -4.14
N THR A 165 -4.80 -1.96 -5.01
CA THR A 165 -4.82 -2.12 -6.47
C THR A 165 -3.47 -1.87 -7.15
N VAL A 166 -2.57 -1.14 -6.49
CA VAL A 166 -1.21 -0.77 -6.94
C VAL A 166 -1.22 0.17 -8.16
N SER A 167 -1.89 -0.22 -9.25
CA SER A 167 -1.96 0.55 -10.49
C SER A 167 -3.07 0.03 -11.41
N CYS A 168 -3.49 0.84 -12.39
CA CYS A 168 -4.45 0.42 -13.41
C CYS A 168 -4.05 -0.87 -14.14
N ALA A 169 -2.76 -1.09 -14.39
CA ALA A 169 -2.27 -2.29 -15.06
C ALA A 169 -2.43 -3.56 -14.20
N LYS A 170 -2.38 -3.44 -12.87
CA LYS A 170 -2.42 -4.57 -11.93
C LYS A 170 -3.78 -4.77 -11.28
N ALA A 171 -4.57 -3.71 -11.13
CA ALA A 171 -5.88 -3.73 -10.50
C ALA A 171 -6.82 -4.85 -10.98
N PRO A 172 -6.89 -5.20 -12.29
CA PRO A 172 -7.76 -6.28 -12.78
C PRO A 172 -7.48 -7.66 -12.16
N ARG A 173 -6.28 -7.88 -11.60
CA ARG A 173 -5.95 -9.14 -10.89
C ARG A 173 -6.84 -9.38 -9.67
N LEU A 174 -7.44 -8.32 -9.12
CA LEU A 174 -8.32 -8.40 -7.94
C LEU A 174 -9.78 -8.73 -8.30
N LEU A 175 -10.21 -8.57 -9.54
CA LEU A 175 -11.60 -8.85 -9.94
C LEU A 175 -12.07 -10.26 -9.58
N PRO A 176 -11.29 -11.34 -9.85
CA PRO A 176 -11.74 -12.70 -9.52
C PRO A 176 -11.84 -12.99 -8.02
N VAL A 177 -11.21 -12.16 -7.18
CA VAL A 177 -11.14 -12.36 -5.72
C VAL A 177 -11.99 -11.38 -4.92
N LEU A 178 -12.67 -10.43 -5.57
CA LEU A 178 -13.55 -9.44 -4.91
C LEU A 178 -14.50 -10.05 -3.87
N PRO A 179 -15.18 -11.21 -4.11
CA PRO A 179 -16.10 -11.79 -3.13
C PRO A 179 -15.45 -12.23 -1.82
N TYR A 180 -14.14 -12.39 -1.81
CA TYR A 180 -13.36 -12.79 -0.63
C TYR A 180 -12.77 -11.61 0.13
N LEU A 181 -12.78 -10.41 -0.49
CA LEU A 181 -12.18 -9.22 0.10
C LEU A 181 -13.13 -8.60 1.14
N HIS A 182 -12.56 -8.27 2.30
CA HIS A 182 -13.22 -7.40 3.26
C HIS A 182 -13.23 -5.95 2.76
N THR A 183 -12.10 -5.45 2.27
CA THR A 183 -11.99 -4.06 1.77
C THR A 183 -11.09 -4.02 0.54
N ILE A 184 -11.53 -3.30 -0.50
CA ILE A 184 -10.70 -2.91 -1.63
C ILE A 184 -10.48 -1.40 -1.61
N LYS A 185 -9.24 -0.95 -1.87
CA LYS A 185 -8.86 0.47 -1.88
C LYS A 185 -8.25 0.89 -3.23
N PRO A 186 -9.01 1.14 -4.24
CA PRO A 186 -8.54 1.76 -5.48
C PRO A 186 -8.44 3.30 -5.35
N ASN A 187 -7.67 3.94 -6.25
CA ASN A 187 -7.92 5.32 -6.61
C ASN A 187 -9.08 5.43 -7.61
N LEU A 188 -9.51 6.65 -7.93
CA LEU A 188 -10.67 6.83 -8.83
C LEU A 188 -10.46 6.22 -10.22
N MET A 189 -9.28 6.38 -10.84
CA MET A 189 -9.00 5.80 -12.16
C MET A 189 -9.02 4.26 -12.14
N GLU A 190 -8.45 3.67 -11.10
CA GLU A 190 -8.48 2.22 -10.88
C GLU A 190 -9.90 1.72 -10.61
N ALA A 191 -10.67 2.48 -9.82
CA ALA A 191 -12.08 2.18 -9.55
C ALA A 191 -12.92 2.21 -10.82
N GLN A 192 -12.76 3.24 -11.66
CA GLN A 192 -13.43 3.35 -12.97
C GLN A 192 -13.08 2.18 -13.87
N LEU A 193 -11.78 1.81 -13.95
CA LEU A 193 -11.33 0.66 -14.74
C LEU A 193 -11.97 -0.66 -14.27
N LEU A 194 -12.05 -0.88 -12.95
CA LEU A 194 -12.56 -2.13 -12.37
C LEU A 194 -14.08 -2.24 -12.44
N SER A 195 -14.78 -1.11 -12.34
CA SER A 195 -16.23 -1.07 -12.21
C SER A 195 -16.97 -0.75 -13.51
N GLY A 196 -16.39 0.11 -14.35
CA GLY A 196 -17.05 0.76 -15.47
C GLY A 196 -17.88 1.98 -15.07
N GLY A 197 -17.89 2.37 -13.79
CA GLY A 197 -18.60 3.56 -13.29
C GLY A 197 -17.84 4.85 -13.59
N GLU A 198 -18.53 5.99 -13.51
CA GLU A 198 -17.93 7.30 -13.76
C GLU A 198 -17.62 8.06 -12.46
N SER A 199 -18.54 8.05 -11.49
CA SER A 199 -18.34 8.68 -10.19
C SER A 199 -17.80 7.69 -9.14
N PRO A 200 -17.20 8.14 -8.04
CA PRO A 200 -16.82 7.25 -6.94
C PRO A 200 -18.01 6.47 -6.38
N GLU A 201 -19.20 7.07 -6.36
CA GLU A 201 -20.42 6.46 -5.89
C GLU A 201 -20.84 5.29 -6.80
N ASP A 202 -20.83 5.50 -8.13
CA ASP A 202 -21.16 4.47 -9.12
C ASP A 202 -20.12 3.34 -9.10
N CYS A 203 -18.84 3.71 -9.05
CA CYS A 203 -17.75 2.74 -8.96
C CYS A 203 -17.89 1.86 -7.71
N ALA A 204 -18.15 2.48 -6.56
CA ALA A 204 -18.29 1.74 -5.31
C ALA A 204 -19.52 0.80 -5.34
N ALA A 205 -20.65 1.27 -5.87
CA ALA A 205 -21.85 0.46 -6.02
C ALA A 205 -21.57 -0.79 -6.88
N ALA A 206 -20.98 -0.60 -8.07
CA ALA A 206 -20.65 -1.69 -8.98
C ALA A 206 -19.63 -2.69 -8.40
N LEU A 207 -18.64 -2.22 -7.60
CA LEU A 207 -17.70 -3.10 -6.94
C LEU A 207 -18.34 -3.92 -5.81
N LEU A 208 -19.32 -3.34 -5.08
CA LEU A 208 -20.12 -4.08 -4.10
C LEU A 208 -21.00 -5.15 -4.76
N GLU A 209 -21.60 -4.85 -5.94
CA GLU A 209 -22.34 -5.82 -6.73
C GLU A 209 -21.47 -6.98 -7.22
N LYS A 210 -20.19 -6.71 -7.54
CA LYS A 210 -19.18 -7.72 -7.89
C LYS A 210 -18.66 -8.50 -6.67
N GLY A 211 -19.13 -8.20 -5.47
CA GLY A 211 -18.91 -9.01 -4.26
C GLY A 211 -17.97 -8.42 -3.21
N ALA A 212 -17.35 -7.26 -3.42
CA ALA A 212 -16.60 -6.60 -2.37
C ALA A 212 -17.51 -6.27 -1.18
N ARG A 213 -17.00 -6.35 0.06
CA ARG A 213 -17.81 -6.00 1.25
C ARG A 213 -17.74 -4.51 1.58
N ASN A 214 -16.56 -3.92 1.42
CA ASN A 214 -16.30 -2.50 1.64
C ASN A 214 -15.41 -1.96 0.50
N VAL A 215 -15.70 -0.76 0.05
CA VAL A 215 -14.96 -0.06 -0.99
C VAL A 215 -14.52 1.30 -0.46
N CYS A 216 -13.22 1.61 -0.61
CA CYS A 216 -12.63 2.86 -0.15
C CYS A 216 -11.90 3.51 -1.32
N ILE A 217 -12.49 4.50 -1.97
CA ILE A 217 -11.96 5.13 -3.19
C ILE A 217 -11.30 6.46 -2.87
N SER A 218 -10.00 6.58 -3.13
CA SER A 218 -9.30 7.85 -3.05
C SER A 218 -9.52 8.67 -4.32
N ALA A 219 -9.93 9.93 -4.18
CA ALA A 219 -10.31 10.85 -5.25
C ALA A 219 -9.52 12.16 -5.24
N GLY A 220 -8.23 12.11 -4.88
CA GLY A 220 -7.33 13.26 -4.81
C GLY A 220 -7.80 14.31 -3.81
N SER A 221 -7.85 15.58 -4.24
CA SER A 221 -8.26 16.70 -3.39
C SER A 221 -9.72 16.63 -2.90
N ARG A 222 -10.57 15.81 -3.54
CA ARG A 222 -11.93 15.55 -3.04
C ARG A 222 -11.97 14.68 -1.81
N GLY A 223 -10.86 13.98 -1.49
CA GLY A 223 -10.78 13.09 -0.35
C GLY A 223 -11.08 11.64 -0.69
N VAL A 224 -11.76 10.96 0.20
CA VAL A 224 -12.03 9.52 0.13
C VAL A 224 -13.52 9.25 0.22
N TYR A 225 -14.04 8.48 -0.73
CA TYR A 225 -15.39 7.94 -0.67
C TYR A 225 -15.34 6.51 -0.15
N TYR A 226 -16.04 6.27 0.95
CA TYR A 226 -16.23 4.94 1.52
C TYR A 226 -17.65 4.45 1.28
N ARG A 227 -17.80 3.16 0.96
CA ARG A 227 -19.11 2.52 0.84
C ARG A 227 -19.07 1.05 1.23
N ASN A 228 -20.10 0.63 1.96
CA ASN A 228 -20.47 -0.76 2.16
C ASN A 228 -21.98 -0.93 1.86
N ARG A 229 -22.59 -2.04 2.26
CA ARG A 229 -24.02 -2.30 2.04
C ARG A 229 -24.94 -1.45 2.91
N GLU A 230 -24.45 -0.96 4.05
CA GLU A 230 -25.23 -0.24 5.05
C GLU A 230 -25.15 1.26 4.87
N GLU A 231 -23.96 1.79 4.52
CA GLU A 231 -23.72 3.22 4.43
C GLU A 231 -22.73 3.57 3.33
N GLY A 232 -22.81 4.83 2.87
CA GLY A 232 -21.82 5.46 2.01
C GLY A 232 -21.61 6.90 2.46
N PHE A 233 -20.34 7.33 2.53
CA PHE A 233 -19.99 8.68 2.97
C PHE A 233 -18.64 9.12 2.41
N TRP A 234 -18.48 10.43 2.35
CA TRP A 234 -17.22 11.09 2.05
C TRP A 234 -16.48 11.47 3.33
N VAL A 235 -15.15 11.41 3.26
CA VAL A 235 -14.26 12.11 4.18
C VAL A 235 -13.39 13.03 3.36
N HIS A 236 -13.57 14.32 3.56
CA HIS A 236 -12.82 15.37 2.87
C HIS A 236 -11.56 15.72 3.66
N PRO A 237 -10.40 15.90 2.98
CA PRO A 237 -9.21 16.41 3.64
C PRO A 237 -9.43 17.89 4.02
N TYR A 238 -8.73 18.37 5.03
CA TYR A 238 -8.63 19.81 5.24
C TYR A 238 -7.85 20.46 4.09
N PRO A 239 -8.12 21.74 3.77
CA PRO A 239 -7.39 22.43 2.72
C PRO A 239 -5.88 22.44 2.99
N LEU A 240 -5.11 22.03 2.01
CA LEU A 240 -3.65 22.10 2.06
C LEU A 240 -3.16 23.26 1.21
N GLU A 241 -2.29 24.08 1.77
CA GLU A 241 -1.64 25.17 1.03
C GLU A 241 -0.57 24.61 0.08
N ASP A 242 0.16 23.54 0.52
CA ASP A 242 1.22 22.92 -0.27
C ASP A 242 1.16 21.39 -0.21
N VAL A 243 1.34 20.76 -1.36
CA VAL A 243 1.54 19.31 -1.52
C VAL A 243 3.01 19.07 -1.87
N ALA A 244 3.77 18.54 -0.91
CA ALA A 244 5.19 18.28 -1.13
C ALA A 244 5.43 17.05 -2.01
N ASN A 245 4.68 15.96 -1.78
CA ASN A 245 4.80 14.73 -2.55
C ASN A 245 3.51 13.91 -2.43
N ALA A 246 2.87 13.61 -3.56
CA ALA A 246 1.66 12.79 -3.58
C ALA A 246 1.94 11.27 -3.49
N THR A 247 3.21 10.86 -3.67
CA THR A 247 3.62 9.45 -3.61
C THR A 247 3.49 8.93 -2.17
N GLY A 248 2.96 7.72 -2.01
CA GLY A 248 2.80 7.10 -0.70
C GLY A 248 1.51 7.46 0.05
N ALA A 249 0.74 8.46 -0.43
CA ALA A 249 -0.55 8.83 0.16
C ALA A 249 -1.54 7.65 0.21
N GLY A 250 -1.59 6.86 -0.86
CA GLY A 250 -2.41 5.65 -0.95
C GLY A 250 -1.97 4.57 0.03
N ASP A 251 -0.66 4.38 0.19
CA ASP A 251 -0.07 3.41 1.11
C ASP A 251 -0.36 3.80 2.57
N SER A 252 -0.24 5.11 2.88
CA SER A 252 -0.57 5.65 4.19
C SER A 252 -2.06 5.53 4.52
N LEU A 253 -2.94 5.80 3.53
CA LEU A 253 -4.38 5.58 3.67
C LEU A 253 -4.69 4.12 4.01
N MET A 254 -4.12 3.16 3.27
CA MET A 254 -4.33 1.74 3.55
C MET A 254 -3.74 1.33 4.89
N GLY A 255 -2.54 1.80 5.23
CA GLY A 255 -1.93 1.59 6.55
C GLY A 255 -2.82 2.06 7.69
N GLY A 256 -3.43 3.24 7.55
CA GLY A 256 -4.39 3.80 8.51
C GLY A 256 -5.68 2.98 8.63
N LEU A 257 -6.23 2.50 7.49
CA LEU A 257 -7.39 1.61 7.49
C LEU A 257 -7.10 0.32 8.25
N LEU A 258 -5.92 -0.26 8.06
CA LEU A 258 -5.50 -1.50 8.72
C LEU A 258 -5.22 -1.30 10.21
N ALA A 259 -4.47 -0.25 10.58
CA ALA A 259 -4.16 0.07 11.97
C ALA A 259 -5.45 0.38 12.76
N GLY A 260 -6.35 1.16 12.19
CA GLY A 260 -7.65 1.45 12.79
C GLY A 260 -8.54 0.21 12.91
N PHE A 261 -8.50 -0.70 11.92
CA PHE A 261 -9.24 -1.96 11.97
C PHE A 261 -8.71 -2.88 13.08
N ALA A 262 -7.40 -3.07 13.15
CA ALA A 262 -6.76 -3.88 14.19
C ALA A 262 -6.99 -3.32 15.61
N ALA A 263 -7.14 -1.99 15.72
CA ALA A 263 -7.48 -1.30 16.98
C ALA A 263 -8.99 -1.32 17.31
N GLY A 264 -9.85 -1.93 16.46
CA GLY A 264 -11.30 -1.99 16.69
C GLY A 264 -12.04 -0.66 16.49
N MET A 265 -11.47 0.28 15.74
CA MET A 265 -12.12 1.58 15.49
C MET A 265 -13.43 1.40 14.68
N PRO A 266 -14.51 2.12 15.02
CA PRO A 266 -15.70 2.23 14.19
C PRO A 266 -15.33 2.70 12.78
N VAL A 267 -16.13 2.30 11.77
CA VAL A 267 -15.76 2.52 10.36
C VAL A 267 -15.54 4.00 10.02
N ARG A 268 -16.40 4.90 10.50
CA ARG A 268 -16.26 6.35 10.21
C ARG A 268 -15.01 6.96 10.83
N GLU A 269 -14.70 6.58 12.07
CA GLU A 269 -13.48 7.01 12.76
C GLU A 269 -12.23 6.45 12.06
N ARG A 270 -12.27 5.16 11.67
CA ARG A 270 -11.19 4.49 10.96
C ARG A 270 -10.89 5.15 9.60
N VAL A 271 -11.92 5.48 8.81
CA VAL A 271 -11.73 6.13 7.51
C VAL A 271 -11.18 7.55 7.70
N ARG A 272 -11.67 8.30 8.69
CA ARG A 272 -11.15 9.63 9.03
C ARG A 272 -9.69 9.56 9.46
N PHE A 273 -9.35 8.65 10.37
CA PHE A 273 -7.98 8.39 10.81
C PHE A 273 -7.05 8.10 9.62
N ALA A 274 -7.49 7.25 8.68
CA ALA A 274 -6.73 6.89 7.49
C ALA A 274 -6.57 8.06 6.52
N VAL A 275 -7.60 8.90 6.34
CA VAL A 275 -7.51 10.11 5.50
C VAL A 275 -6.55 11.11 6.11
N THR A 276 -6.61 11.34 7.43
CA THR A 276 -5.66 12.23 8.12
C THR A 276 -4.22 11.75 7.97
N ALA A 277 -3.96 10.44 8.11
CA ALA A 277 -2.65 9.86 7.87
C ALA A 277 -2.15 10.12 6.44
N SER A 278 -3.03 9.94 5.45
CA SER A 278 -2.72 10.21 4.03
C SER A 278 -2.40 11.69 3.79
N VAL A 279 -3.19 12.61 4.39
CA VAL A 279 -2.96 14.06 4.31
C VAL A 279 -1.63 14.46 4.93
N LEU A 280 -1.31 13.94 6.10
CA LEU A 280 -0.02 14.16 6.74
C LEU A 280 1.16 13.65 5.89
N THR A 281 0.97 12.54 5.18
CA THR A 281 2.01 11.97 4.31
C THR A 281 2.32 12.86 3.12
N ILE A 282 1.32 13.43 2.43
CA ILE A 282 1.54 14.30 1.26
C ILE A 282 2.18 15.65 1.60
N GLN A 283 2.23 16.04 2.86
CA GLN A 283 2.98 17.20 3.36
C GLN A 283 4.48 16.89 3.55
N SER A 284 4.88 15.62 3.43
CA SER A 284 6.27 15.19 3.56
C SER A 284 6.92 15.06 2.18
N ALA A 285 8.21 15.38 2.07
CA ALA A 285 8.99 15.09 0.88
C ALA A 285 9.27 13.59 0.68
N ASP A 286 9.24 12.80 1.76
CA ASP A 286 9.45 11.35 1.73
C ASP A 286 8.14 10.62 1.38
N THR A 287 8.23 9.49 0.68
CA THR A 287 7.10 8.60 0.37
C THR A 287 6.40 8.07 1.64
N ILE A 288 7.15 7.89 2.72
CA ILE A 288 6.65 7.57 4.05
C ILE A 288 7.10 8.65 5.02
N ARG A 289 6.15 9.30 5.64
CA ARG A 289 6.42 10.34 6.64
C ARG A 289 7.06 9.71 7.88
N ARG A 290 8.29 10.14 8.20
CA ARG A 290 9.12 9.48 9.25
C ARG A 290 8.61 9.68 10.67
N ASP A 291 8.01 10.82 10.96
CA ASP A 291 7.43 11.17 12.25
C ASP A 291 5.95 10.80 12.38
N LEU A 292 5.38 10.11 11.36
CA LEU A 292 4.00 9.65 11.40
C LEU A 292 3.79 8.77 12.65
N SER A 293 2.77 9.11 13.42
CA SER A 293 2.42 8.37 14.63
C SER A 293 0.91 8.44 14.87
N ARG A 294 0.39 7.51 15.64
CA ARG A 294 -1.01 7.53 16.06
C ARG A 294 -1.38 8.84 16.74
N GLN A 295 -0.51 9.35 17.62
CA GLN A 295 -0.75 10.59 18.35
C GLN A 295 -0.83 11.78 17.41
N LEU A 296 0.13 11.90 16.47
CA LEU A 296 0.13 12.99 15.49
C LEU A 296 -1.17 13.00 14.66
N ILE A 297 -1.65 11.81 14.25
CA ILE A 297 -2.89 11.70 13.49
C ILE A 297 -4.08 12.17 14.33
N LEU A 298 -4.22 11.69 15.57
CA LEU A 298 -5.32 12.06 16.46
C LEU A 298 -5.34 13.55 16.79
N ASP A 299 -4.18 14.18 16.92
CA ASP A 299 -4.07 15.62 17.14
C ASP A 299 -4.49 16.42 15.91
N SER A 300 -4.19 15.91 14.71
CA SER A 300 -4.53 16.54 13.43
C SER A 300 -5.95 16.22 12.93
N GLU A 301 -6.62 15.20 13.47
CA GLU A 301 -7.97 14.77 13.02
C GLU A 301 -9.04 15.85 13.13
N LYS A 302 -8.89 16.78 14.06
CA LYS A 302 -9.85 17.88 14.30
C LYS A 302 -9.98 18.81 13.09
N GLU A 303 -9.00 18.77 12.19
CA GLU A 303 -8.94 19.57 10.98
C GLU A 303 -9.61 18.87 9.78
N CYS A 304 -9.87 17.56 9.87
CA CYS A 304 -10.61 16.82 8.85
C CYS A 304 -12.12 16.99 9.04
N ILE A 305 -12.78 17.57 8.04
CA ILE A 305 -14.22 17.83 8.07
C ILE A 305 -14.98 16.54 7.72
N LEU A 306 -15.81 16.06 8.65
CA LEU A 306 -16.89 15.12 8.33
C LEU A 306 -18.07 15.90 7.81
N PRO A 307 -18.75 15.47 6.74
CA PRO A 307 -20.01 16.08 6.30
C PRO A 307 -21.12 15.93 7.34
#